data_31155d27f4827752d18636d89e470e1f
#
_entry.id   31155d27f4827752d18636d89e470e1f
#
_cell.length_a   1.000
_cell.length_b   1.000
_cell.length_c   1.000
_cell.angle_alpha   90.00
_cell.angle_beta   90.00
_cell.angle_gamma   90.00
#
_symmetry.space_group_name_H-M   'P 1'
#
loop_
_entity.id
_entity.type
_entity.pdbx_description
1 polymer ?
#
loop_
_entity_poly.entity_id
_entity_poly.type
_entity_poly.pdbx_seq_one_letter_code
_entity_poly.pdbx_strand_id
1 'polypeptide(L)'
;MVGIGIATYAELTGIGSRISAAPGMPINTGTEAATIRLDSTGAVIGSFGIASHGQGLETTLAQVVADELGARIEDIRILHGDSAVVAHGTGTYASRSAVLAGGAATLAARLLKEKVIRAASYLIEASVEDIEAVDGRVFVTGTDRSLTFREIAKASATPLDNPAPSFDALQFRDHDDLR
;
A
#
# COMPACT_ATOMS: atom_id res chain seq x y z
N MET A 1 7.32 37.12 35.21
CA MET A 1 5.90 37.15 34.80
C MET A 1 5.70 36.11 33.73
N VAL A 2 4.72 35.24 33.87
CA VAL A 2 4.33 34.25 32.85
C VAL A 2 3.02 34.74 32.25
N GLY A 3 2.92 34.81 30.93
CA GLY A 3 1.70 35.14 30.20
C GLY A 3 1.18 33.90 29.46
N ILE A 4 -0.13 33.76 29.37
CA ILE A 4 -0.81 32.72 28.62
C ILE A 4 -1.53 33.40 27.46
N GLY A 5 -1.29 32.91 26.23
CA GLY A 5 -2.01 33.33 25.04
C GLY A 5 -2.77 32.15 24.44
N ILE A 6 -3.96 32.38 23.91
CA ILE A 6 -4.76 31.41 23.18
C ILE A 6 -4.97 31.93 21.77
N ALA A 7 -4.67 31.11 20.78
CA ALA A 7 -4.97 31.37 19.37
C ALA A 7 -5.86 30.25 18.84
N THR A 8 -6.95 30.60 18.19
CA THR A 8 -7.83 29.66 17.48
C THR A 8 -7.63 29.83 15.99
N TYR A 9 -7.63 28.72 15.25
CA TYR A 9 -7.50 28.73 13.79
C TYR A 9 -8.37 27.63 13.19
N ALA A 10 -8.71 27.80 11.92
CA ALA A 10 -9.31 26.77 11.11
C ALA A 10 -8.39 26.45 9.94
N GLU A 11 -8.12 25.19 9.74
CA GLU A 11 -7.26 24.72 8.66
C GLU A 11 -8.08 23.94 7.64
N LEU A 12 -7.78 24.13 6.36
CA LEU A 12 -8.30 23.32 5.26
C LEU A 12 -7.48 22.03 5.19
N THR A 13 -7.95 21.01 5.89
CA THR A 13 -7.25 19.74 6.08
C THR A 13 -7.81 18.64 5.19
N GLY A 14 -6.97 17.69 4.78
CA GLY A 14 -7.40 16.52 4.03
C GLY A 14 -7.83 16.85 2.61
N ILE A 15 -7.16 17.79 1.98
CA ILE A 15 -7.44 18.21 0.61
C ILE A 15 -7.11 17.09 -0.36
N GLY A 16 -8.10 16.68 -1.17
CA GLY A 16 -7.91 15.75 -2.28
C GLY A 16 -7.16 16.36 -3.47
N SER A 17 -7.01 15.62 -4.54
CA SER A 17 -6.25 16.03 -5.73
C SER A 17 -6.81 17.27 -6.42
N ARG A 18 -8.10 17.52 -6.28
CA ARG A 18 -8.77 18.71 -6.85
C ARG A 18 -9.72 19.33 -5.84
N ILE A 19 -9.49 20.59 -5.55
CA ILE A 19 -10.39 21.41 -4.76
C ILE A 19 -10.41 22.84 -5.31
N SER A 20 -11.54 23.50 -5.21
CA SER A 20 -11.66 24.93 -5.42
C SER A 20 -11.99 25.58 -4.10
N ALA A 21 -11.08 26.41 -3.57
CA ALA A 21 -11.30 27.13 -2.33
C ALA A 21 -12.26 28.31 -2.54
N ALA A 22 -12.32 28.86 -3.77
CA ALA A 22 -13.23 29.92 -4.19
C ALA A 22 -13.27 29.97 -5.72
N PRO A 23 -14.26 30.63 -6.33
CA PRO A 23 -14.26 30.89 -7.76
C PRO A 23 -12.95 31.55 -8.21
N GLY A 24 -12.29 30.96 -9.19
CA GLY A 24 -11.00 31.49 -9.69
C GLY A 24 -9.77 31.13 -8.84
N MET A 25 -9.92 30.37 -7.76
CA MET A 25 -8.80 29.88 -6.94
C MET A 25 -8.77 28.35 -6.89
N PRO A 26 -8.41 27.66 -7.96
CA PRO A 26 -8.25 26.24 -7.92
C PRO A 26 -7.00 25.89 -7.08
N ILE A 27 -7.18 25.05 -6.07
CA ILE A 27 -6.08 24.43 -5.34
C ILE A 27 -5.89 23.04 -5.92
N ASN A 28 -4.72 22.78 -6.46
CA ASN A 28 -4.33 21.46 -6.94
C ASN A 28 -3.17 20.96 -6.08
N THR A 29 -3.44 19.96 -5.23
CA THR A 29 -2.43 19.33 -4.39
C THR A 29 -1.74 18.15 -5.10
N GLY A 30 -1.95 18.03 -6.40
CA GLY A 30 -1.35 16.98 -7.22
C GLY A 30 -1.98 15.61 -6.98
N THR A 31 -1.33 14.62 -7.54
CA THR A 31 -1.61 13.20 -7.34
C THR A 31 -0.50 12.56 -6.53
N GLU A 32 -0.70 11.33 -6.08
CA GLU A 32 0.33 10.57 -5.39
C GLU A 32 0.39 9.15 -5.95
N ALA A 33 1.57 8.55 -5.91
CA ALA A 33 1.78 7.18 -6.32
C ALA A 33 2.33 6.36 -5.15
N ALA A 34 1.94 5.09 -5.10
CA ALA A 34 2.48 4.11 -4.18
C ALA A 34 2.91 2.85 -4.94
N THR A 35 4.04 2.30 -4.57
CA THR A 35 4.44 0.96 -4.97
C THR A 35 4.51 0.09 -3.74
N ILE A 36 3.78 -1.02 -3.72
CA ILE A 36 3.84 -1.99 -2.62
C ILE A 36 4.25 -3.33 -3.20
N ARG A 37 5.31 -3.91 -2.64
CA ARG A 37 5.84 -5.20 -3.06
C ARG A 37 6.08 -6.12 -1.89
N LEU A 38 5.92 -7.41 -2.12
CA LEU A 38 6.33 -8.47 -1.22
C LEU A 38 7.73 -8.95 -1.69
N ASP A 39 8.71 -8.97 -0.79
CA ASP A 39 10.03 -9.49 -1.09
C ASP A 39 10.15 -10.99 -0.75
N SER A 40 11.26 -11.61 -1.17
CA SER A 40 11.51 -13.05 -0.97
C SER A 40 11.64 -13.45 0.51
N THR A 41 11.79 -12.50 1.43
CA THR A 41 11.84 -12.77 2.87
C THR A 41 10.45 -12.80 3.49
N GLY A 42 9.43 -12.35 2.76
CA GLY A 42 8.06 -12.16 3.24
C GLY A 42 7.80 -10.76 3.80
N ALA A 43 8.78 -9.86 3.73
CA ALA A 43 8.59 -8.47 4.12
C ALA A 43 7.84 -7.70 3.03
N VAL A 44 6.97 -6.79 3.46
CA VAL A 44 6.21 -5.88 2.59
C VAL A 44 6.91 -4.53 2.55
N ILE A 45 7.24 -4.07 1.36
CA ILE A 45 7.93 -2.79 1.16
C ILE A 45 7.02 -1.85 0.39
N GLY A 46 6.64 -0.75 1.05
CA GLY A 46 5.88 0.35 0.45
C GLY A 46 6.78 1.54 0.13
N SER A 47 6.72 2.05 -1.10
CA SER A 47 7.46 3.24 -1.54
C SER A 47 6.49 4.35 -1.93
N PHE A 48 6.73 5.57 -1.41
CA PHE A 48 5.81 6.70 -1.51
C PHE A 48 6.54 7.99 -1.87
N GLY A 49 5.89 8.82 -2.68
CA GLY A 49 6.43 10.12 -3.13
C GLY A 49 6.30 11.27 -2.11
N ILE A 50 5.89 10.96 -0.89
CA ILE A 50 5.86 11.89 0.24
C ILE A 50 7.14 11.81 1.05
N ALA A 51 7.33 12.73 2.00
CA ALA A 51 8.42 12.67 2.97
C ALA A 51 7.89 12.99 4.37
N SER A 52 8.33 12.23 5.36
CA SER A 52 8.01 12.49 6.77
C SER A 52 8.77 13.72 7.27
N HIS A 53 8.08 14.52 8.06
CA HIS A 53 8.66 15.66 8.81
C HIS A 53 8.68 15.39 10.33
N GLY A 54 8.56 14.11 10.72
CA GLY A 54 8.46 13.70 12.11
C GLY A 54 7.03 13.46 12.60
N GLN A 55 6.01 13.55 11.72
CA GLN A 55 4.60 13.36 12.06
C GLN A 55 4.12 11.90 11.98
N GLY A 56 5.03 10.92 11.86
CA GLY A 56 4.70 9.50 11.93
C GLY A 56 4.09 8.91 10.65
N LEU A 57 4.41 9.45 9.47
CA LEU A 57 3.88 8.95 8.20
C LEU A 57 4.22 7.49 7.95
N GLU A 58 5.40 7.05 8.34
CA GLU A 58 5.86 5.67 8.21
C GLU A 58 4.92 4.72 8.93
N THR A 59 4.58 5.05 10.18
CA THR A 59 3.67 4.25 11.00
C THR A 59 2.26 4.27 10.42
N THR A 60 1.74 5.44 10.07
CA THR A 60 0.38 5.58 9.52
C THR A 60 0.22 4.81 8.21
N LEU A 61 1.18 4.91 7.29
CA LEU A 61 1.11 4.17 6.03
C LEU A 61 1.31 2.67 6.21
N ALA A 62 2.17 2.26 7.16
CA ALA A 62 2.31 0.86 7.51
C ALA A 62 1.00 0.27 8.05
N GLN A 63 0.27 1.02 8.90
CA GLN A 63 -1.06 0.60 9.38
C GLN A 63 -2.04 0.42 8.23
N VAL A 64 -2.15 1.40 7.32
CA VAL A 64 -3.04 1.30 6.15
C VAL A 64 -2.71 0.08 5.30
N VAL A 65 -1.42 -0.16 5.04
CA VAL A 65 -0.98 -1.33 4.25
C VAL A 65 -1.27 -2.63 4.98
N ALA A 66 -1.03 -2.68 6.31
CA ALA A 66 -1.31 -3.85 7.14
C ALA A 66 -2.78 -4.24 7.09
N ASP A 67 -3.67 -3.28 7.33
CA ASP A 67 -5.12 -3.49 7.36
C ASP A 67 -5.65 -3.97 6.00
N GLU A 68 -5.23 -3.33 4.92
CA GLU A 68 -5.72 -3.68 3.58
C GLU A 68 -5.16 -5.01 3.06
N LEU A 69 -3.87 -5.28 3.30
CA LEU A 69 -3.20 -6.48 2.80
C LEU A 69 -3.46 -7.71 3.69
N GLY A 70 -3.75 -7.51 4.97
CA GLY A 70 -3.77 -8.57 5.98
C GLY A 70 -2.36 -8.97 6.42
N ALA A 71 -1.40 -8.04 6.40
CA ALA A 71 -0.03 -8.25 6.86
C ALA A 71 0.13 -7.81 8.32
N ARG A 72 1.18 -8.29 9.00
CA ARG A 72 1.55 -7.74 10.31
C ARG A 72 2.30 -6.43 10.10
N ILE A 73 2.06 -5.46 10.93
CA ILE A 73 2.69 -4.13 10.80
C ILE A 73 4.23 -4.22 10.92
N GLU A 74 4.74 -5.16 11.73
CA GLU A 74 6.18 -5.38 11.93
C GLU A 74 6.89 -5.89 10.67
N ASP A 75 6.15 -6.51 9.75
CA ASP A 75 6.69 -7.01 8.50
C ASP A 75 6.65 -5.95 7.37
N ILE A 76 6.18 -4.72 7.68
CA ILE A 76 6.05 -3.65 6.70
C ILE A 76 7.13 -2.60 6.88
N ARG A 77 7.80 -2.28 5.78
CA ARG A 77 8.78 -1.20 5.70
C ARG A 77 8.31 -0.13 4.72
N ILE A 78 8.24 1.11 5.19
CA ILE A 78 7.91 2.27 4.37
C ILE A 78 9.17 3.00 3.96
N LEU A 79 9.30 3.25 2.66
CA LEU A 79 10.37 4.03 2.03
C LEU A 79 9.77 5.32 1.46
N HIS A 80 10.41 6.44 1.74
CA HIS A 80 10.01 7.73 1.21
C HIS A 80 11.21 8.68 1.10
N GLY A 81 11.05 9.81 0.43
CA GLY A 81 12.10 10.82 0.31
C GLY A 81 13.29 10.40 -0.55
N ASP A 82 13.20 9.30 -1.30
CA ASP A 82 14.25 8.80 -2.18
C ASP A 82 13.72 8.68 -3.61
N SER A 83 14.19 9.56 -4.48
CA SER A 83 13.80 9.59 -5.89
C SER A 83 14.33 8.41 -6.71
N ALA A 84 15.25 7.62 -6.16
CA ALA A 84 15.72 6.41 -6.83
C ALA A 84 14.71 5.25 -6.75
N VAL A 85 13.83 5.27 -5.73
CA VAL A 85 12.84 4.21 -5.49
C VAL A 85 11.39 4.66 -5.69
N VAL A 86 11.18 5.96 -5.89
CA VAL A 86 9.85 6.56 -6.08
C VAL A 86 9.75 7.18 -7.46
N ALA A 87 8.88 6.65 -8.30
CA ALA A 87 8.73 7.12 -9.68
C ALA A 87 8.07 8.49 -9.78
N HIS A 88 7.14 8.82 -8.87
CA HIS A 88 6.40 10.08 -8.85
C HIS A 88 5.95 10.43 -7.43
N GLY A 89 6.00 11.69 -7.10
CA GLY A 89 5.45 12.25 -5.88
C GLY A 89 5.54 13.77 -5.87
N THR A 90 4.60 14.42 -5.22
CA THR A 90 4.58 15.88 -5.08
C THR A 90 4.99 16.35 -3.70
N GLY A 91 5.26 15.43 -2.78
CA GLY A 91 5.76 15.74 -1.43
C GLY A 91 4.66 15.96 -0.39
N THR A 92 5.09 16.39 0.79
CA THR A 92 4.23 16.57 1.97
C THR A 92 3.97 18.05 2.21
N TYR A 93 2.74 18.50 2.01
CA TYR A 93 2.24 19.85 2.25
C TYR A 93 0.70 19.85 2.24
N ALA A 94 0.07 20.93 2.65
CA ALA A 94 -1.39 21.14 2.60
C ALA A 94 -2.21 19.99 3.18
N SER A 95 -1.69 19.30 4.19
CA SER A 95 -2.33 18.14 4.87
C SER A 95 -2.77 17.01 3.90
N ARG A 96 -2.07 16.86 2.77
CA ARG A 96 -2.42 15.93 1.69
C ARG A 96 -1.96 14.48 1.92
N SER A 97 -0.95 14.26 2.77
CA SER A 97 -0.26 12.97 2.85
C SER A 97 -1.17 11.82 3.26
N ALA A 98 -1.95 11.98 4.32
CA ALA A 98 -2.87 10.92 4.76
C ALA A 98 -3.96 10.63 3.72
N VAL A 99 -4.46 11.65 3.03
CA VAL A 99 -5.52 11.49 2.03
C VAL A 99 -5.00 10.88 0.74
N LEU A 100 -3.97 11.49 0.15
CA LEU A 100 -3.49 11.06 -1.18
C LEU A 100 -2.55 9.85 -1.10
N ALA A 101 -1.56 9.88 -0.21
CA ALA A 101 -0.67 8.74 -0.06
C ALA A 101 -1.36 7.55 0.63
N GLY A 102 -2.27 7.81 1.59
CA GLY A 102 -3.11 6.77 2.18
C GLY A 102 -4.04 6.13 1.15
N GLY A 103 -4.69 6.92 0.29
CA GLY A 103 -5.49 6.40 -0.82
C GLY A 103 -4.67 5.58 -1.81
N ALA A 104 -3.47 6.05 -2.20
CA ALA A 104 -2.55 5.30 -3.05
C ALA A 104 -2.08 4.00 -2.39
N ALA A 105 -1.80 4.03 -1.07
CA ALA A 105 -1.44 2.86 -0.27
C ALA A 105 -2.55 1.81 -0.28
N THR A 106 -3.79 2.23 -0.02
CA THR A 106 -4.98 1.36 -0.05
C THR A 106 -5.13 0.65 -1.40
N LEU A 107 -5.07 1.40 -2.50
CA LEU A 107 -5.21 0.82 -3.84
C LEU A 107 -4.07 -0.17 -4.15
N ALA A 108 -2.83 0.22 -3.89
CA ALA A 108 -1.67 -0.63 -4.14
C ALA A 108 -1.67 -1.89 -3.26
N ALA A 109 -2.08 -1.77 -1.99
CA ALA A 109 -2.18 -2.91 -1.08
C ALA A 109 -3.26 -3.91 -1.51
N ARG A 110 -4.42 -3.43 -1.98
CA ARG A 110 -5.48 -4.27 -2.54
C ARG A 110 -5.02 -5.04 -3.75
N LEU A 111 -4.33 -4.38 -4.68
CA LEU A 111 -3.76 -5.02 -5.86
C LEU A 111 -2.72 -6.10 -5.50
N LEU A 112 -1.89 -5.85 -4.49
CA LEU A 112 -0.96 -6.86 -4.00
C LEU A 112 -1.69 -8.01 -3.31
N LYS A 113 -2.73 -7.73 -2.51
CA LYS A 113 -3.56 -8.76 -1.85
C LYS A 113 -4.18 -9.72 -2.87
N GLU A 114 -4.75 -9.19 -3.94
CA GLU A 114 -5.31 -10.01 -5.02
C GLU A 114 -4.26 -10.95 -5.64
N LYS A 115 -3.03 -10.45 -5.86
CA LYS A 115 -1.92 -11.26 -6.37
C LYS A 115 -1.52 -12.34 -5.38
N VAL A 116 -1.39 -11.99 -4.09
CA VAL A 116 -1.03 -12.94 -3.02
C VAL A 116 -2.08 -14.04 -2.89
N ILE A 117 -3.36 -13.69 -2.87
CA ILE A 117 -4.47 -14.64 -2.81
C ILE A 117 -4.48 -15.55 -4.05
N ARG A 118 -4.28 -15.01 -5.24
CA ARG A 118 -4.23 -15.78 -6.48
C ARG A 118 -3.04 -16.75 -6.51
N ALA A 119 -1.86 -16.32 -6.06
CA ALA A 119 -0.70 -17.19 -5.96
C ALA A 119 -0.92 -18.29 -4.90
N ALA A 120 -1.52 -17.96 -3.77
CA ALA A 120 -1.87 -18.92 -2.73
C ALA A 120 -2.90 -19.94 -3.23
N SER A 121 -3.96 -19.51 -3.92
CA SER A 121 -4.99 -20.36 -4.54
C SER A 121 -4.35 -21.44 -5.39
N TYR A 122 -3.38 -21.07 -6.21
CA TYR A 122 -2.65 -22.02 -7.03
C TYR A 122 -1.80 -23.00 -6.18
N LEU A 123 -1.05 -22.49 -5.19
CA LEU A 123 -0.15 -23.30 -4.35
C LEU A 123 -0.88 -24.24 -3.41
N ILE A 124 -2.06 -23.85 -2.95
CA ILE A 124 -2.89 -24.62 -2.01
C ILE A 124 -3.93 -25.48 -2.75
N GLU A 125 -4.16 -25.24 -4.06
CA GLU A 125 -5.24 -25.88 -4.84
C GLU A 125 -6.62 -25.63 -4.20
N ALA A 126 -6.93 -24.35 -3.93
CA ALA A 126 -8.21 -23.91 -3.36
C ALA A 126 -8.78 -22.75 -4.17
N SER A 127 -10.10 -22.56 -4.10
CA SER A 127 -10.75 -21.42 -4.78
C SER A 127 -10.33 -20.09 -4.16
N VAL A 128 -10.20 -19.04 -4.97
CA VAL A 128 -9.86 -17.68 -4.51
C VAL A 128 -10.88 -17.17 -3.50
N GLU A 129 -12.15 -17.54 -3.67
CA GLU A 129 -13.26 -17.13 -2.80
C GLU A 129 -13.18 -17.74 -1.39
N ASP A 130 -12.45 -18.85 -1.23
CA ASP A 130 -12.29 -19.54 0.04
C ASP A 130 -11.01 -19.11 0.78
N ILE A 131 -10.28 -18.14 0.23
CA ILE A 131 -8.97 -17.72 0.76
C ILE A 131 -9.05 -16.36 1.41
N GLU A 132 -8.55 -16.28 2.64
CA GLU A 132 -8.40 -15.05 3.42
C GLU A 132 -6.95 -14.79 3.79
N ALA A 133 -6.56 -13.51 3.82
CA ALA A 133 -5.24 -13.05 4.25
C ALA A 133 -5.35 -12.31 5.59
N VAL A 134 -4.67 -12.80 6.62
CA VAL A 134 -4.67 -12.26 7.98
C VAL A 134 -3.29 -12.50 8.62
N ASP A 135 -2.75 -11.50 9.30
CA ASP A 135 -1.51 -11.58 10.07
C ASP A 135 -0.31 -12.14 9.29
N GLY A 136 -0.14 -11.76 8.02
CA GLY A 136 0.95 -12.20 7.16
C GLY A 136 0.86 -13.66 6.71
N ARG A 137 -0.34 -14.24 6.82
CA ARG A 137 -0.67 -15.58 6.39
C ARG A 137 -1.91 -15.57 5.51
N VAL A 138 -2.02 -16.61 4.72
CA VAL A 138 -3.19 -16.90 3.91
C VAL A 138 -3.78 -18.21 4.37
N PHE A 139 -5.09 -18.27 4.57
CA PHE A 139 -5.82 -19.42 5.06
C PHE A 139 -6.90 -19.83 4.08
N VAL A 140 -7.17 -21.14 4.00
CA VAL A 140 -8.38 -21.64 3.36
C VAL A 140 -9.47 -21.75 4.42
N THR A 141 -10.53 -20.99 4.27
CA THR A 141 -11.65 -20.89 5.23
C THR A 141 -12.22 -22.26 5.56
N GLY A 142 -12.39 -22.53 6.85
CA GLY A 142 -12.94 -23.81 7.35
C GLY A 142 -11.96 -24.97 7.35
N THR A 143 -10.67 -24.72 7.09
CA THR A 143 -9.61 -25.77 7.13
C THR A 143 -8.40 -25.29 7.95
N ASP A 144 -7.44 -26.20 8.18
CA ASP A 144 -6.13 -25.90 8.77
C ASP A 144 -5.04 -25.54 7.74
N ARG A 145 -5.41 -25.51 6.45
CA ARG A 145 -4.49 -25.22 5.34
C ARG A 145 -4.15 -23.73 5.32
N SER A 146 -2.86 -23.42 5.39
CA SER A 146 -2.39 -22.03 5.34
C SER A 146 -0.98 -21.93 4.76
N LEU A 147 -0.63 -20.74 4.24
CA LEU A 147 0.71 -20.37 3.82
C LEU A 147 1.08 -19.02 4.42
N THR A 148 2.33 -18.82 4.75
CA THR A 148 2.87 -17.49 5.09
C THR A 148 3.14 -16.69 3.82
N PHE A 149 3.16 -15.37 3.92
CA PHE A 149 3.59 -14.49 2.82
C PHE A 149 5.00 -14.85 2.34
N ARG A 150 5.88 -15.28 3.25
CA ARG A 150 7.22 -15.75 2.91
C ARG A 150 7.22 -17.00 2.03
N GLU A 151 6.39 -17.98 2.32
CA GLU A 151 6.28 -19.20 1.51
C GLU A 151 5.74 -18.87 0.12
N ILE A 152 4.71 -18.02 0.04
CA ILE A 152 4.15 -17.56 -1.23
C ILE A 152 5.20 -16.80 -2.04
N ALA A 153 5.92 -15.86 -1.42
CA ALA A 153 6.97 -15.08 -2.09
C ALA A 153 8.10 -15.96 -2.63
N LYS A 154 8.54 -16.94 -1.84
CA LYS A 154 9.58 -17.90 -2.28
C LYS A 154 9.11 -18.75 -3.45
N ALA A 155 7.92 -19.30 -3.40
CA ALA A 155 7.37 -20.11 -4.48
C ALA A 155 7.22 -19.31 -5.76
N SER A 156 6.83 -18.02 -5.66
CA SER A 156 6.68 -17.13 -6.80
C SER A 156 8.01 -16.63 -7.39
N ALA A 157 9.09 -16.64 -6.62
CA ALA A 157 10.42 -16.20 -7.05
C ALA A 157 11.25 -17.32 -7.72
N THR A 158 10.80 -18.58 -7.66
CA THR A 158 11.54 -19.71 -8.21
C THR A 158 11.09 -19.95 -9.64
N PRO A 159 11.93 -19.63 -10.66
CA PRO A 159 11.58 -19.87 -12.06
C PRO A 159 11.99 -21.29 -12.41
N LEU A 160 11.28 -22.32 -12.08
CA LEU A 160 11.59 -23.67 -12.59
C LEU A 160 10.44 -24.62 -12.36
N ASP A 161 10.00 -25.26 -13.43
CA ASP A 161 9.12 -26.45 -13.48
C ASP A 161 7.82 -26.38 -12.65
N ASN A 162 7.58 -25.21 -12.06
CA ASN A 162 6.36 -24.93 -11.32
C ASN A 162 5.45 -24.10 -12.23
N PRO A 163 4.29 -24.60 -12.63
CA PRO A 163 3.32 -23.86 -13.42
C PRO A 163 2.66 -22.71 -12.62
N ALA A 164 3.07 -22.46 -11.36
CA ALA A 164 2.64 -21.26 -10.64
C ALA A 164 3.08 -20.01 -11.42
N PRO A 165 2.16 -19.09 -11.74
CA PRO A 165 2.54 -17.87 -12.39
C PRO A 165 3.53 -17.13 -11.50
N SER A 166 4.71 -16.77 -12.05
CA SER A 166 5.65 -15.89 -11.36
C SER A 166 4.95 -14.59 -11.00
N PHE A 167 5.39 -13.89 -9.94
CA PHE A 167 4.88 -12.54 -9.63
C PHE A 167 5.03 -11.59 -10.84
N ASP A 168 6.03 -11.80 -11.70
CA ASP A 168 6.21 -11.06 -12.96
C ASP A 168 5.18 -11.46 -14.03
N ALA A 169 4.74 -12.72 -14.07
CA ALA A 169 3.65 -13.14 -14.94
C ALA A 169 2.27 -12.68 -14.43
N LEU A 170 2.20 -12.30 -13.15
CA LEU A 170 1.06 -11.60 -12.55
C LEU A 170 1.17 -10.08 -12.72
N GLN A 171 2.26 -9.58 -13.34
CA GLN A 171 2.35 -8.19 -13.78
C GLN A 171 1.39 -7.95 -14.93
N PHE A 172 0.56 -6.99 -14.72
CA PHE A 172 -0.46 -6.46 -15.58
C PHE A 172 -0.20 -6.57 -17.08
N ARG A 173 -1.01 -7.32 -17.75
CA ARG A 173 -1.66 -6.85 -18.96
C ARG A 173 -2.93 -6.16 -18.46
N ASP A 174 -2.91 -4.84 -18.37
CA ASP A 174 -4.03 -4.02 -18.78
C ASP A 174 -3.91 -2.60 -18.27
N HIS A 175 -3.47 -1.76 -19.19
CA HIS A 175 -3.81 -0.34 -19.24
C HIS A 175 -5.22 -0.13 -19.84
N ASP A 176 -5.88 -1.19 -20.30
CA ASP A 176 -7.12 -1.10 -21.08
C ASP A 176 -8.41 -1.30 -20.27
N ASP A 177 -8.34 -1.77 -19.02
CA ASP A 177 -9.53 -1.99 -18.18
C ASP A 177 -9.92 -0.79 -17.29
N LEU A 178 -9.31 0.37 -17.48
CA LEU A 178 -9.64 1.61 -16.78
C LEU A 178 -10.35 2.65 -17.70
N ARG A 179 -11.10 2.19 -18.69
CA ARG A 179 -11.97 3.08 -19.49
C ARG A 179 -13.43 2.88 -19.15
#